data_c937f56ee71bd450cd4da4d93cd351a8
#
_entry.id   c937f56ee71bd450cd4da4d93cd351a8
#
_cell.length_a   1.000
_cell.length_b   1.000
_cell.length_c   1.000
_cell.angle_alpha   90.00
_cell.angle_beta   90.00
_cell.angle_gamma   90.00
#
_symmetry.space_group_name_H-M   'P 1'
#
loop_
_entity.id
_entity.type
_entity.pdbx_description
1 polymer ?
#
loop_
_entity_poly.entity_id
_entity_poly.type
_entity_poly.pdbx_seq_one_letter_code
_entity_poly.pdbx_strand_id
1 'polypeptide(L)'
;MAAAAATMSKNRPNAAILGYPVTGSDVKGCCATAPDTISCVDKNTCPCFIFATRTDAVVPVMNSIRFMEALVQADISFESHIYSYGPHGFSTCDTSVQSGDTTISSRVPNWVSDSIGWLKEVFGDFGNGGMTKPVCKAHVTDNDGEFLSVDCTFGYVMGKPEGWKVVEGFLGGAGKQEKLEGQEAPQMTLEMISMASGMKLRQILEYAHMPEEVIEQVNDQLSMIPNQR
;
A
#
# COMPACT_ATOMS: atom_id res chain seq x y z
N MET A 1 -7.92 16.17 -12.20
CA MET A 1 -8.41 15.19 -13.20
C MET A 1 -7.76 13.82 -13.04
N ALA A 2 -6.43 13.69 -12.93
CA ALA A 2 -5.78 12.37 -12.81
C ALA A 2 -6.24 11.55 -11.58
N ALA A 3 -6.36 12.17 -10.40
CA ALA A 3 -6.89 11.51 -9.21
C ALA A 3 -8.33 10.99 -9.42
N ALA A 4 -9.20 11.79 -10.08
CA ALA A 4 -10.56 11.36 -10.39
C ALA A 4 -10.58 10.20 -11.42
N ALA A 5 -9.66 10.18 -12.38
CA ALA A 5 -9.53 9.05 -13.30
C ALA A 5 -9.13 7.77 -12.56
N ALA A 6 -8.20 7.88 -11.59
CA ALA A 6 -7.72 6.75 -10.78
C ALA A 6 -8.79 6.18 -9.83
N THR A 7 -9.73 7.01 -9.34
CA THR A 7 -10.66 6.62 -8.26
C THR A 7 -12.13 6.52 -8.68
N MET A 8 -12.57 7.31 -9.69
CA MET A 8 -13.99 7.49 -10.02
C MET A 8 -14.34 6.97 -11.41
N SER A 9 -13.37 6.77 -12.30
CA SER A 9 -13.64 6.32 -13.67
C SER A 9 -14.11 4.86 -13.71
N LYS A 10 -15.01 4.54 -14.63
CA LYS A 10 -15.36 3.15 -14.94
C LYS A 10 -14.20 2.40 -15.58
N ASN A 11 -13.39 3.10 -16.41
CA ASN A 11 -12.20 2.57 -17.03
C ASN A 11 -11.00 3.25 -16.34
N ARG A 12 -10.55 2.68 -15.23
CA ARG A 12 -9.42 3.21 -14.47
C ARG A 12 -8.10 2.96 -15.22
N PRO A 13 -7.12 3.87 -15.11
CA PRO A 13 -5.80 3.63 -15.66
C PRO A 13 -5.09 2.52 -14.88
N ASN A 14 -4.04 1.95 -15.47
CA ASN A 14 -3.22 0.92 -14.82
C ASN A 14 -2.25 1.51 -13.78
N ALA A 15 -1.94 2.80 -13.88
CA ALA A 15 -1.18 3.58 -12.90
C ALA A 15 -1.49 5.08 -13.05
N ALA A 16 -1.24 5.88 -12.02
CA ALA A 16 -1.45 7.33 -12.05
C ALA A 16 -0.26 8.08 -11.45
N ILE A 17 0.19 9.15 -12.13
CA ILE A 17 1.16 10.11 -11.60
C ILE A 17 0.40 11.38 -11.20
N LEU A 18 0.46 11.74 -9.93
CA LEU A 18 -0.30 12.83 -9.32
C LEU A 18 0.65 13.91 -8.82
N GLY A 19 0.80 15.00 -9.59
CA GLY A 19 1.57 16.16 -9.16
C GLY A 19 0.70 17.12 -8.34
N TYR A 20 1.13 17.45 -7.11
CA TYR A 20 0.46 18.42 -6.21
C TYR A 20 -1.08 18.36 -6.32
N PRO A 21 -1.68 17.15 -6.16
CA PRO A 21 -3.05 16.91 -6.54
C PRO A 21 -4.06 17.59 -5.62
N VAL A 22 -5.14 18.12 -6.23
CA VAL A 22 -6.37 18.46 -5.54
C VAL A 22 -7.17 17.18 -5.36
N THR A 23 -7.32 16.70 -4.15
CA THR A 23 -7.98 15.41 -3.86
C THR A 23 -9.15 15.54 -2.89
N GLY A 24 -9.11 16.52 -2.01
CA GLY A 24 -10.14 16.77 -1.02
C GLY A 24 -10.96 18.03 -1.29
N SER A 25 -11.88 18.31 -0.37
CA SER A 25 -12.77 19.47 -0.42
C SER A 25 -12.14 20.77 0.08
N ASP A 26 -10.87 20.74 0.50
CA ASP A 26 -10.16 21.88 1.12
C ASP A 26 -10.02 23.10 0.17
N VAL A 27 -10.11 22.84 -1.13
CA VAL A 27 -9.99 23.85 -2.20
C VAL A 27 -11.33 24.30 -2.78
N LYS A 28 -12.45 23.92 -2.19
CA LYS A 28 -13.79 24.31 -2.68
C LYS A 28 -14.00 25.81 -2.79
N GLY A 29 -13.27 26.62 -2.03
CA GLY A 29 -13.27 28.07 -2.16
C GLY A 29 -12.72 28.56 -3.51
N CYS A 30 -11.81 27.80 -4.13
CA CYS A 30 -11.20 28.09 -5.42
C CYS A 30 -11.86 27.31 -6.56
N CYS A 31 -12.34 26.08 -6.29
CA CYS A 31 -12.98 25.20 -7.26
C CYS A 31 -14.15 24.44 -6.61
N ALA A 32 -15.34 25.05 -6.64
CA ALA A 32 -16.54 24.46 -6.02
C ALA A 32 -16.96 23.10 -6.61
N THR A 33 -16.52 22.81 -7.83
CA THR A 33 -16.83 21.55 -8.55
C THR A 33 -15.73 20.49 -8.41
N ALA A 34 -14.65 20.77 -7.66
CA ALA A 34 -13.61 19.78 -7.43
C ALA A 34 -14.19 18.56 -6.69
N PRO A 35 -14.08 17.34 -7.26
CA PRO A 35 -14.59 16.16 -6.61
C PRO A 35 -13.73 15.82 -5.38
N ASP A 36 -14.35 15.26 -4.35
CA ASP A 36 -13.63 14.58 -3.27
C ASP A 36 -13.22 13.21 -3.73
N THR A 37 -11.97 13.09 -4.19
CA THR A 37 -11.42 11.84 -4.67
C THR A 37 -10.90 10.95 -3.56
N ILE A 38 -10.68 11.50 -2.34
CA ILE A 38 -10.24 10.74 -1.17
C ILE A 38 -11.32 9.73 -0.79
N SER A 39 -12.57 10.16 -0.70
CA SER A 39 -13.71 9.28 -0.37
C SER A 39 -14.05 8.25 -1.46
N CYS A 40 -13.46 8.39 -2.66
CA CYS A 40 -13.66 7.49 -3.79
C CYS A 40 -12.51 6.47 -3.96
N VAL A 41 -11.49 6.51 -3.10
CA VAL A 41 -10.45 5.48 -3.10
C VAL A 41 -11.06 4.15 -2.66
N ASP A 42 -10.84 3.11 -3.45
CA ASP A 42 -11.32 1.75 -3.19
C ASP A 42 -10.30 0.71 -3.70
N LYS A 43 -10.59 -0.57 -3.51
CA LYS A 43 -9.76 -1.69 -3.93
C LYS A 43 -9.45 -1.76 -5.44
N ASN A 44 -10.17 -1.02 -6.28
CA ASN A 44 -9.93 -0.95 -7.73
C ASN A 44 -9.13 0.30 -8.11
N THR A 45 -8.73 1.13 -7.16
CA THR A 45 -7.84 2.26 -7.40
C THR A 45 -6.50 1.75 -7.89
N CYS A 46 -5.95 2.34 -8.96
CA CYS A 46 -4.67 1.92 -9.50
C CYS A 46 -3.50 2.39 -8.62
N PRO A 47 -2.31 1.76 -8.73
CA PRO A 47 -1.09 2.27 -8.14
C PRO A 47 -0.85 3.75 -8.46
N CYS A 48 -0.35 4.52 -7.50
CA CYS A 48 -0.19 5.96 -7.62
C CYS A 48 1.24 6.40 -7.29
N PHE A 49 1.82 7.26 -8.13
CA PHE A 49 3.01 8.04 -7.80
C PHE A 49 2.58 9.46 -7.46
N ILE A 50 2.95 9.97 -6.28
CA ILE A 50 2.45 11.24 -5.76
C ILE A 50 3.61 12.16 -5.42
N PHE A 51 3.62 13.39 -5.95
CA PHE A 51 4.60 14.37 -5.56
C PHE A 51 3.98 15.73 -5.27
N ALA A 52 4.51 16.41 -4.25
CA ALA A 52 4.05 17.73 -3.81
C ALA A 52 5.15 18.47 -3.06
N THR A 53 4.94 19.75 -2.73
CA THR A 53 5.79 20.50 -1.82
C THR A 53 5.07 20.81 -0.51
N ARG A 54 5.83 20.79 0.60
CA ARG A 54 5.26 21.08 1.93
C ARG A 54 4.71 22.50 2.07
N THR A 55 5.31 23.45 1.34
CA THR A 55 4.97 24.88 1.42
C THR A 55 4.06 25.34 0.28
N ASP A 56 3.40 24.44 -0.42
CA ASP A 56 2.39 24.78 -1.42
C ASP A 56 1.29 25.61 -0.76
N ALA A 57 1.18 26.87 -1.18
CA ALA A 57 0.21 27.83 -0.64
C ALA A 57 -1.15 27.80 -1.36
N VAL A 58 -1.24 27.11 -2.49
CA VAL A 58 -2.45 27.01 -3.32
C VAL A 58 -3.22 25.74 -3.00
N VAL A 59 -2.52 24.59 -3.03
CA VAL A 59 -3.11 23.31 -2.67
C VAL A 59 -2.37 22.74 -1.44
N PRO A 60 -3.01 22.80 -0.26
CA PRO A 60 -2.38 22.31 0.96
C PRO A 60 -1.90 20.87 0.83
N VAL A 61 -0.68 20.61 1.28
CA VAL A 61 -0.05 19.26 1.23
C VAL A 61 -0.92 18.17 1.86
N MET A 62 -1.85 18.55 2.73
CA MET A 62 -2.82 17.63 3.34
C MET A 62 -3.70 16.91 2.32
N ASN A 63 -3.91 17.47 1.12
CA ASN A 63 -4.56 16.77 0.02
C ASN A 63 -3.80 15.49 -0.36
N SER A 64 -2.48 15.59 -0.52
CA SER A 64 -1.63 14.42 -0.81
C SER A 64 -1.57 13.45 0.38
N ILE A 65 -1.41 13.96 1.61
CA ILE A 65 -1.27 13.12 2.82
C ILE A 65 -2.54 12.30 3.05
N ARG A 66 -3.72 12.92 3.03
CA ARG A 66 -5.00 12.22 3.23
C ARG A 66 -5.31 11.25 2.09
N PHE A 67 -4.91 11.58 0.87
CA PHE A 67 -5.07 10.66 -0.25
C PHE A 67 -4.19 9.42 -0.09
N MET A 68 -2.93 9.58 0.34
CA MET A 68 -2.04 8.46 0.68
C MET A 68 -2.59 7.60 1.82
N GLU A 69 -3.16 8.23 2.86
CA GLU A 69 -3.82 7.51 3.95
C GLU A 69 -4.99 6.65 3.43
N ALA A 70 -5.81 7.18 2.52
CA ALA A 70 -6.87 6.41 1.89
C ALA A 70 -6.35 5.24 1.03
N LEU A 71 -5.22 5.43 0.31
CA LEU A 71 -4.57 4.36 -0.43
C LEU A 71 -4.07 3.24 0.50
N VAL A 72 -3.48 3.60 1.65
CA VAL A 72 -3.08 2.61 2.68
C VAL A 72 -4.27 1.82 3.18
N GLN A 73 -5.40 2.49 3.49
CA GLN A 73 -6.62 1.83 3.96
C GLN A 73 -7.24 0.90 2.91
N ALA A 74 -7.07 1.22 1.63
CA ALA A 74 -7.54 0.41 0.50
C ALA A 74 -6.54 -0.65 0.04
N ASP A 75 -5.38 -0.76 0.70
CA ASP A 75 -4.29 -1.69 0.36
C ASP A 75 -3.65 -1.42 -1.03
N ILE A 76 -3.71 -0.18 -1.50
CA ILE A 76 -3.19 0.22 -2.81
C ILE A 76 -1.72 0.62 -2.70
N SER A 77 -0.90 0.10 -3.61
CA SER A 77 0.51 0.46 -3.73
C SER A 77 0.67 1.91 -4.18
N PHE A 78 1.61 2.61 -3.57
CA PHE A 78 2.00 3.96 -4.01
C PHE A 78 3.44 4.28 -3.65
N GLU A 79 4.01 5.23 -4.38
CA GLU A 79 5.24 5.92 -4.04
C GLU A 79 4.97 7.42 -3.89
N SER A 80 5.69 8.11 -2.99
CA SER A 80 5.45 9.54 -2.78
C SER A 80 6.70 10.34 -2.44
N HIS A 81 6.75 11.58 -2.94
CA HIS A 81 7.79 12.56 -2.65
C HIS A 81 7.19 13.88 -2.19
N ILE A 82 7.32 14.17 -0.90
CA ILE A 82 6.94 15.47 -0.33
C ILE A 82 8.20 16.28 -0.11
N TYR A 83 8.48 17.18 -1.03
CA TYR A 83 9.62 18.09 -0.93
C TYR A 83 9.41 19.14 0.14
N SER A 84 10.47 19.56 0.84
CA SER A 84 10.39 20.44 2.01
C SER A 84 9.84 21.82 1.68
N TYR A 85 10.12 22.36 0.48
CA TYR A 85 9.64 23.67 0.04
C TYR A 85 9.52 23.78 -1.48
N GLY A 86 8.64 24.66 -1.93
CA GLY A 86 8.37 24.99 -3.32
C GLY A 86 6.95 25.51 -3.51
N PRO A 87 6.67 26.17 -4.64
CA PRO A 87 5.34 26.66 -4.99
C PRO A 87 4.44 25.53 -5.48
N HIS A 88 3.17 25.88 -5.71
CA HIS A 88 2.26 25.04 -6.51
C HIS A 88 2.63 25.08 -7.99
N GLY A 89 2.33 24.02 -8.72
CA GLY A 89 2.43 24.03 -10.19
C GLY A 89 3.85 24.04 -10.75
N PHE A 90 4.82 23.52 -10.01
CA PHE A 90 6.24 23.57 -10.39
C PHE A 90 6.62 22.72 -11.61
N SER A 91 5.75 21.81 -12.08
CA SER A 91 6.00 20.95 -13.25
C SER A 91 7.38 20.27 -13.22
N THR A 92 8.18 20.38 -14.28
CA THR A 92 9.55 19.86 -14.37
C THR A 92 10.57 20.75 -13.64
N CYS A 93 10.14 21.93 -13.16
CA CYS A 93 10.97 22.87 -12.43
C CYS A 93 12.20 23.41 -13.21
N ASP A 94 12.13 23.39 -14.52
CA ASP A 94 13.15 24.00 -15.38
C ASP A 94 12.80 25.46 -15.69
N THR A 95 13.78 26.18 -16.26
CA THR A 95 13.64 27.63 -16.57
C THR A 95 12.58 27.96 -17.61
N SER A 96 12.06 26.98 -18.36
CA SER A 96 10.95 27.17 -19.29
C SER A 96 9.59 27.23 -18.59
N VAL A 97 9.53 26.71 -17.37
CA VAL A 97 8.27 26.61 -16.58
C VAL A 97 8.29 27.50 -15.35
N GLN A 98 9.46 27.75 -14.76
CA GLN A 98 9.62 28.53 -13.53
C GLN A 98 10.47 29.77 -13.77
N SER A 99 10.08 30.90 -13.17
CA SER A 99 10.96 32.08 -13.14
C SER A 99 12.17 31.83 -12.23
N GLY A 100 13.31 32.42 -12.57
CA GLY A 100 14.54 32.28 -11.79
C GLY A 100 14.49 32.73 -10.33
N ASP A 101 13.44 33.48 -9.96
CA ASP A 101 13.22 34.00 -8.60
C ASP A 101 12.42 33.02 -7.71
N THR A 102 11.99 31.89 -8.26
CA THR A 102 11.17 30.94 -7.53
C THR A 102 12.03 30.09 -6.57
N THR A 103 11.78 30.23 -5.27
CA THR A 103 12.45 29.39 -4.27
C THR A 103 11.81 28.01 -4.26
N ILE A 104 12.59 27.02 -4.69
CA ILE A 104 12.14 25.64 -4.78
C ILE A 104 13.28 24.67 -4.40
N SER A 105 12.93 23.51 -3.85
CA SER A 105 13.90 22.48 -3.53
C SER A 105 14.61 21.98 -4.80
N SER A 106 15.93 21.97 -4.78
CA SER A 106 16.77 21.52 -5.92
C SER A 106 16.53 20.05 -6.31
N ARG A 107 15.89 19.27 -5.44
CA ARG A 107 15.58 17.85 -5.69
C ARG A 107 14.24 17.64 -6.40
N VAL A 108 13.42 18.69 -6.51
CA VAL A 108 12.11 18.60 -7.15
C VAL A 108 12.17 17.99 -8.55
N PRO A 109 13.14 18.34 -9.44
CA PRO A 109 13.20 17.73 -10.76
C PRO A 109 13.37 16.21 -10.77
N ASN A 110 13.83 15.61 -9.67
CA ASN A 110 14.03 14.16 -9.58
C ASN A 110 12.72 13.37 -9.69
N TRP A 111 11.55 13.98 -9.39
CA TRP A 111 10.26 13.28 -9.53
C TRP A 111 10.07 12.68 -10.92
N VAL A 112 10.66 13.26 -11.96
CA VAL A 112 10.54 12.75 -13.35
C VAL A 112 11.28 11.41 -13.46
N SER A 113 12.56 11.35 -13.04
CA SER A 113 13.34 10.11 -13.07
C SER A 113 12.76 9.05 -12.13
N ASP A 114 12.34 9.48 -10.94
CA ASP A 114 11.77 8.59 -9.92
C ASP A 114 10.45 7.98 -10.40
N SER A 115 9.55 8.78 -11.01
CA SER A 115 8.31 8.27 -11.57
C SER A 115 8.52 7.31 -12.75
N ILE A 116 9.53 7.54 -13.58
CA ILE A 116 9.91 6.61 -14.67
C ILE A 116 10.45 5.30 -14.08
N GLY A 117 11.31 5.37 -13.06
CA GLY A 117 11.79 4.19 -12.32
C GLY A 117 10.64 3.40 -11.73
N TRP A 118 9.75 4.08 -11.02
CA TRP A 118 8.56 3.47 -10.44
C TRP A 118 7.64 2.81 -11.48
N LEU A 119 7.41 3.46 -12.65
CA LEU A 119 6.63 2.84 -13.73
C LEU A 119 7.25 1.55 -14.25
N LYS A 120 8.59 1.46 -14.27
CA LYS A 120 9.30 0.22 -14.63
C LYS A 120 9.09 -0.89 -13.59
N GLU A 121 8.96 -0.54 -12.33
CA GLU A 121 8.63 -1.49 -11.26
C GLU A 121 7.18 -1.97 -11.33
N VAL A 122 6.25 -1.08 -11.72
CA VAL A 122 4.82 -1.38 -11.84
C VAL A 122 4.50 -2.20 -13.09
N PHE A 123 5.16 -1.90 -14.23
CA PHE A 123 4.82 -2.52 -15.52
C PHE A 123 5.89 -3.48 -16.04
N GLY A 124 7.08 -3.46 -15.47
CA GLY A 124 8.28 -4.06 -16.06
C GLY A 124 9.01 -3.08 -17.00
N ASP A 125 10.26 -3.39 -17.30
CA ASP A 125 11.12 -2.60 -18.18
C ASP A 125 11.37 -3.33 -19.51
N PHE A 126 11.40 -2.59 -20.62
CA PHE A 126 11.78 -3.05 -21.94
C PHE A 126 13.31 -3.00 -22.12
N GLY A 127 14.04 -3.67 -21.24
CA GLY A 127 15.50 -3.76 -21.33
C GLY A 127 15.96 -5.05 -22.04
N ASN A 128 17.07 -4.99 -22.78
CA ASN A 128 17.79 -6.17 -23.31
C ASN A 128 16.95 -7.15 -24.17
N GLY A 129 16.00 -6.63 -24.95
CA GLY A 129 15.23 -7.44 -25.92
C GLY A 129 14.03 -8.20 -25.35
N GLY A 130 13.64 -7.94 -24.11
CA GLY A 130 12.46 -8.52 -23.45
C GLY A 130 11.87 -7.61 -22.39
N MET A 131 10.62 -7.88 -22.02
CA MET A 131 9.96 -7.21 -20.91
C MET A 131 10.28 -7.92 -19.59
N THR A 132 10.77 -7.20 -18.59
CA THR A 132 10.94 -7.74 -17.23
C THR A 132 9.58 -7.94 -16.56
N LYS A 133 9.53 -8.79 -15.53
CA LYS A 133 8.31 -8.92 -14.74
C LYS A 133 8.13 -7.69 -13.84
N PRO A 134 6.88 -7.24 -13.63
CA PRO A 134 6.59 -6.26 -12.61
C PRO A 134 7.11 -6.69 -11.23
N VAL A 135 7.65 -5.74 -10.49
CA VAL A 135 8.14 -5.94 -9.10
C VAL A 135 7.09 -5.45 -8.11
N CYS A 136 6.47 -4.31 -8.44
CA CYS A 136 5.44 -3.70 -7.62
C CYS A 136 4.06 -4.25 -8.01
N LYS A 137 3.32 -4.77 -7.02
CA LYS A 137 1.93 -5.20 -7.20
C LYS A 137 0.98 -4.02 -7.03
N ALA A 138 -0.25 -4.12 -7.57
CA ALA A 138 -1.28 -3.11 -7.37
C ALA A 138 -1.74 -3.03 -5.90
N HIS A 139 -1.80 -4.18 -5.23
CA HIS A 139 -2.05 -4.30 -3.80
C HIS A 139 -0.77 -4.64 -3.05
N VAL A 140 -0.58 -4.04 -1.88
CA VAL A 140 0.62 -4.24 -1.04
C VAL A 140 0.60 -5.61 -0.37
N THR A 141 -0.60 -6.07 0.02
CA THR A 141 -0.78 -7.36 0.68
C THR A 141 -1.42 -8.38 -0.26
N ASP A 142 -1.31 -9.65 0.08
CA ASP A 142 -2.00 -10.74 -0.62
C ASP A 142 -3.38 -11.05 0.01
N ASN A 143 -4.02 -10.04 0.64
CA ASN A 143 -5.34 -10.18 1.29
C ASN A 143 -6.52 -10.13 0.29
N ASP A 144 -6.27 -10.04 -1.01
CA ASP A 144 -7.27 -9.84 -2.06
C ASP A 144 -7.70 -11.13 -2.78
N GLY A 145 -7.16 -12.29 -2.40
CA GLY A 145 -7.54 -13.60 -2.94
C GLY A 145 -9.02 -13.94 -2.72
N GLU A 146 -9.57 -14.87 -3.52
CA GLU A 146 -10.96 -15.37 -3.35
C GLU A 146 -11.16 -16.10 -2.03
N PHE A 147 -10.09 -16.71 -1.51
CA PHE A 147 -10.07 -17.46 -0.26
C PHE A 147 -8.97 -16.92 0.65
N LEU A 148 -9.07 -17.20 1.95
CA LEU A 148 -7.96 -16.96 2.86
C LEU A 148 -6.79 -17.90 2.54
N SER A 149 -5.58 -17.45 2.86
CA SER A 149 -4.35 -18.25 2.70
C SER A 149 -3.32 -17.87 3.76
N VAL A 150 -2.26 -18.66 3.86
CA VAL A 150 -1.09 -18.32 4.70
C VAL A 150 -0.31 -17.12 4.17
N ASP A 151 -0.54 -16.69 2.93
CA ASP A 151 0.04 -15.48 2.36
C ASP A 151 -0.71 -14.20 2.75
N CYS A 152 -1.94 -14.31 3.26
CA CYS A 152 -2.63 -13.20 3.90
C CYS A 152 -1.86 -12.73 5.13
N THR A 153 -2.01 -11.43 5.45
CA THR A 153 -1.39 -10.89 6.68
C THR A 153 -2.03 -11.50 7.93
N PHE A 154 -1.22 -11.72 8.94
CA PHE A 154 -1.66 -12.31 10.21
C PHE A 154 -2.83 -11.54 10.83
N GLY A 155 -2.72 -10.20 10.90
CA GLY A 155 -3.80 -9.36 11.42
C GLY A 155 -5.09 -9.47 10.62
N TYR A 156 -5.01 -9.67 9.30
CA TYR A 156 -6.18 -9.86 8.45
C TYR A 156 -6.87 -11.19 8.75
N VAL A 157 -6.11 -12.28 8.85
CA VAL A 157 -6.66 -13.61 9.18
C VAL A 157 -7.27 -13.61 10.59
N MET A 158 -6.59 -12.98 11.56
CA MET A 158 -7.11 -12.83 12.93
C MET A 158 -8.43 -12.05 12.99
N GLY A 159 -8.60 -11.05 12.13
CA GLY A 159 -9.83 -10.26 12.03
C GLY A 159 -11.02 -11.04 11.47
N LYS A 160 -10.81 -12.26 10.95
CA LYS A 160 -11.86 -13.17 10.43
C LYS A 160 -12.10 -14.29 11.44
N PRO A 161 -13.30 -14.40 12.05
CA PRO A 161 -13.56 -15.40 13.10
C PRO A 161 -13.26 -16.86 12.67
N GLU A 162 -13.53 -17.21 11.42
CA GLU A 162 -13.26 -18.54 10.88
C GLU A 162 -11.77 -18.76 10.62
N GLY A 163 -11.07 -17.75 10.10
CA GLY A 163 -9.62 -17.79 9.90
C GLY A 163 -8.87 -17.90 11.24
N TRP A 164 -9.29 -17.13 12.24
CA TRP A 164 -8.71 -17.22 13.58
C TRP A 164 -8.84 -18.62 14.19
N LYS A 165 -10.00 -19.27 14.08
CA LYS A 165 -10.19 -20.64 14.57
C LYS A 165 -9.21 -21.64 13.99
N VAL A 166 -8.92 -21.52 12.70
CA VAL A 166 -7.91 -22.37 12.05
C VAL A 166 -6.54 -22.13 12.70
N VAL A 167 -6.10 -20.87 12.76
CA VAL A 167 -4.78 -20.52 13.31
C VAL A 167 -4.66 -20.91 14.77
N GLU A 168 -5.68 -20.63 15.59
CA GLU A 168 -5.72 -20.99 17.02
C GLU A 168 -5.62 -22.52 17.24
N GLY A 169 -6.28 -23.31 16.38
CA GLY A 169 -6.22 -24.77 16.43
C GLY A 169 -4.81 -25.30 16.26
N PHE A 170 -4.02 -24.72 15.39
CA PHE A 170 -2.64 -25.13 15.16
C PHE A 170 -1.66 -24.56 16.19
N LEU A 171 -1.78 -23.28 16.54
CA LEU A 171 -0.93 -22.65 17.58
C LEU A 171 -1.20 -23.22 18.97
N GLY A 172 -2.45 -23.52 19.31
CA GLY A 172 -2.83 -24.16 20.57
C GLY A 172 -2.44 -25.64 20.65
N GLY A 173 -2.31 -26.34 19.50
CA GLY A 173 -1.80 -27.71 19.40
C GLY A 173 -0.30 -27.82 19.54
N ALA A 174 0.45 -26.86 19.02
CA ALA A 174 1.91 -26.83 19.10
C ALA A 174 2.43 -26.70 20.55
N GLY A 175 1.63 -26.06 21.44
CA GLY A 175 1.94 -26.00 22.88
C GLY A 175 1.76 -27.32 23.62
N LYS A 176 1.28 -28.40 22.98
CA LYS A 176 1.07 -29.73 23.58
C LYS A 176 2.07 -30.79 23.16
N GLN A 177 2.93 -30.54 22.17
CA GLN A 177 4.00 -31.44 21.80
C GLN A 177 5.23 -31.20 22.69
N GLU A 178 5.51 -32.20 23.53
CA GLU A 178 6.67 -32.36 24.42
C GLU A 178 7.18 -31.08 25.12
N LYS A 179 6.64 -30.84 26.30
CA LYS A 179 7.33 -30.03 27.30
C LYS A 179 8.73 -30.63 27.55
N LEU A 180 9.75 -30.08 26.89
CA LEU A 180 11.08 -30.11 27.45
C LEU A 180 11.00 -29.34 28.78
N GLU A 181 11.24 -30.05 29.89
CA GLU A 181 11.17 -29.49 31.22
C GLU A 181 11.96 -28.17 31.31
N GLY A 182 11.27 -27.08 31.60
CA GLY A 182 11.86 -25.81 31.94
C GLY A 182 11.73 -24.64 30.98
N GLN A 183 11.05 -24.76 29.82
CA GLN A 183 10.76 -23.61 28.96
C GLN A 183 9.24 -23.45 28.77
N GLU A 184 8.66 -22.39 29.36
CA GLU A 184 7.34 -21.93 28.97
C GLU A 184 7.40 -21.42 27.53
N ALA A 185 6.53 -21.94 26.67
CA ALA A 185 6.36 -21.38 25.33
C ALA A 185 6.05 -19.88 25.48
N PRO A 186 6.72 -18.99 24.74
CA PRO A 186 6.48 -17.56 24.85
C PRO A 186 5.01 -17.29 24.51
N GLN A 187 4.24 -16.85 25.50
CA GLN A 187 2.87 -16.39 25.27
C GLN A 187 2.95 -15.12 24.42
N MET A 188 2.38 -15.16 23.23
CA MET A 188 2.28 -13.97 22.39
C MET A 188 1.42 -12.92 23.10
N THR A 189 2.05 -11.82 23.49
CA THR A 189 1.34 -10.68 24.09
C THR A 189 0.55 -9.94 23.00
N LEU A 190 -0.48 -9.18 23.42
CA LEU A 190 -1.25 -8.33 22.50
C LEU A 190 -0.34 -7.34 21.73
N GLU A 191 0.75 -6.90 22.34
CA GLU A 191 1.74 -6.02 21.69
C GLU A 191 2.52 -6.77 20.60
N MET A 192 2.96 -8.00 20.86
CA MET A 192 3.62 -8.85 19.86
C MET A 192 2.68 -9.18 18.68
N ILE A 193 1.41 -9.47 18.98
CA ILE A 193 0.37 -9.69 17.99
C ILE A 193 0.17 -8.44 17.11
N SER A 194 0.11 -7.25 17.74
CA SER A 194 -0.03 -5.98 17.03
C SER A 194 1.17 -5.69 16.12
N MET A 195 2.40 -5.94 16.60
CA MET A 195 3.61 -5.77 15.79
C MET A 195 3.69 -6.76 14.63
N ALA A 196 3.20 -7.99 14.81
CA ALA A 196 3.21 -9.02 13.80
C ALA A 196 2.02 -8.94 12.81
N SER A 197 1.04 -8.07 13.07
CA SER A 197 -0.21 -8.01 12.29
C SER A 197 0.00 -7.77 10.78
N GLY A 198 1.04 -7.02 10.40
CA GLY A 198 1.41 -6.75 9.02
C GLY A 198 2.24 -7.85 8.34
N MET A 199 2.75 -8.83 9.10
CA MET A 199 3.52 -9.95 8.54
C MET A 199 2.57 -10.97 7.90
N LYS A 200 3.04 -11.68 6.87
CA LYS A 200 2.29 -12.84 6.34
C LYS A 200 2.16 -13.91 7.41
N LEU A 201 1.01 -14.60 7.45
CA LEU A 201 0.82 -15.71 8.38
C LEU A 201 1.89 -16.80 8.18
N ARG A 202 2.28 -17.11 6.92
CA ARG A 202 3.38 -18.02 6.61
C ARG A 202 4.66 -17.65 7.37
N GLN A 203 5.07 -16.39 7.33
CA GLN A 203 6.28 -15.93 8.03
C GLN A 203 6.18 -16.12 9.56
N ILE A 204 4.99 -15.95 10.13
CA ILE A 204 4.76 -16.19 11.56
C ILE A 204 4.91 -17.67 11.88
N LEU A 205 4.36 -18.56 11.05
CA LEU A 205 4.45 -19.99 11.24
C LEU A 205 5.88 -20.50 11.06
N GLU A 206 6.60 -20.02 10.06
CA GLU A 206 8.04 -20.31 9.85
C GLU A 206 8.88 -19.83 11.04
N TYR A 207 8.61 -18.62 11.56
CA TYR A 207 9.31 -18.10 12.74
C TYR A 207 9.02 -18.93 14.01
N ALA A 208 7.83 -19.50 14.09
CA ALA A 208 7.45 -20.45 15.15
C ALA A 208 8.04 -21.85 14.93
N HIS A 209 8.93 -22.04 13.92
CA HIS A 209 9.54 -23.30 13.54
C HIS A 209 8.55 -24.41 13.21
N MET A 210 7.37 -24.04 12.65
CA MET A 210 6.40 -25.04 12.20
C MET A 210 6.93 -25.78 10.96
N PRO A 211 6.80 -27.11 10.91
CA PRO A 211 7.13 -27.88 9.70
C PRO A 211 6.30 -27.43 8.49
N GLU A 212 6.89 -27.49 7.28
CA GLU A 212 6.19 -27.08 6.04
C GLU A 212 4.89 -27.84 5.84
N GLU A 213 4.83 -29.13 6.20
CA GLU A 213 3.61 -29.94 6.11
C GLU A 213 2.47 -29.38 6.98
N VAL A 214 2.79 -28.77 8.13
CA VAL A 214 1.82 -28.10 9.00
C VAL A 214 1.38 -26.79 8.39
N ILE A 215 2.30 -26.03 7.80
CA ILE A 215 1.99 -24.78 7.10
C ILE A 215 1.05 -25.04 5.92
N GLU A 216 1.30 -26.10 5.15
CA GLU A 216 0.42 -26.53 4.06
C GLU A 216 -0.97 -26.95 4.58
N GLN A 217 -1.06 -27.68 5.69
CA GLN A 217 -2.35 -28.03 6.30
C GLN A 217 -3.14 -26.81 6.77
N VAL A 218 -2.46 -25.80 7.34
CA VAL A 218 -3.09 -24.51 7.68
C VAL A 218 -3.61 -23.83 6.42
N ASN A 219 -2.81 -23.80 5.36
CA ASN A 219 -3.18 -23.21 4.09
C ASN A 219 -4.39 -23.91 3.45
N ASP A 220 -4.43 -25.22 3.47
CA ASP A 220 -5.55 -26.02 2.95
C ASP A 220 -6.86 -25.70 3.68
N GLN A 221 -6.81 -25.56 5.01
CA GLN A 221 -8.00 -25.21 5.79
C GLN A 221 -8.44 -23.75 5.54
N LEU A 222 -7.49 -22.82 5.42
CA LEU A 222 -7.79 -21.43 5.10
C LEU A 222 -8.37 -21.28 3.70
N SER A 223 -7.89 -22.07 2.73
CA SER A 223 -8.38 -22.04 1.35
C SER A 223 -9.82 -22.54 1.17
N MET A 224 -10.43 -23.10 2.22
CA MET A 224 -11.86 -23.43 2.26
C MET A 224 -12.73 -22.24 2.75
N ILE A 225 -12.13 -21.18 3.25
CA ILE A 225 -12.84 -20.02 3.81
C ILE A 225 -12.90 -18.92 2.75
N PRO A 226 -14.10 -18.60 2.22
CA PRO A 226 -14.25 -17.52 1.26
C PRO A 226 -13.82 -16.18 1.87
N ASN A 227 -12.99 -15.46 1.14
CA ASN A 227 -12.48 -14.16 1.56
C ASN A 227 -13.52 -13.07 1.27
N GLN A 228 -14.59 -13.01 2.08
CA GLN A 228 -15.59 -11.95 1.98
C GLN A 228 -15.02 -10.65 2.57
N ARG A 229 -14.90 -9.62 1.70
CA ARG A 229 -14.53 -8.25 2.07
C ARG A 229 -15.77 -7.38 2.34
#